data_027cadac42d37213dffbd8f64145db53
#
_entry.id   027cadac42d37213dffbd8f64145db53
#
_cell.length_a   1.000
_cell.length_b   1.000
_cell.length_c   1.000
_cell.angle_alpha   90.00
_cell.angle_beta   90.00
_cell.angle_gamma   90.00
#
_symmetry.space_group_name_H-M   'P 1'
#
loop_
_entity.id
_entity.type
_entity.pdbx_description
1 polymer ?
#
loop_
_entity_poly.entity_id
_entity_poly.type
_entity_poly.pdbx_seq_one_letter_code
_entity_poly.pdbx_strand_id
1 'polypeptide(L)'
;ATAGSGKKLTLELGGKSPFVVFDDTDIDSAVEGLVDAIWFNQGQVCCAGSRLLVQESVAESLYAKIKRRMERLVVGDSMDKGVDIGALVDQTQLDRVAGLVQTGAEEGGEVWQPDCTLPRDGCYYPPTLITDVQPSATLSQEEIFGPVLVATTFRTPSEAVALANNSRYGLAASVWTENINLALDIAPKLKAGTVWINCTNQFDAASGFGGYRESGFGREGGLEGLYEYVKPFWESRLSKDPVQQLPRFVPVEEIPGHEAPEIDRTPKLYIGGKQCRPDGGYSNAAYDATGHVIAEVPAGNRKDIRNAVEAARKAGGWSQMTAHGRAQVIYYIAENLSARAGEFIRRIMSLSGKD
;
A
#
# COMPACT_ATOMS: atom_id res chain seq x y z
N ALA A 1 -14.24 -0.80 16.85
CA ALA A 1 -15.27 0.18 17.27
C ALA A 1 -16.19 0.59 16.12
N THR A 2 -15.72 0.54 14.86
CA THR A 2 -16.51 0.97 13.67
C THR A 2 -17.11 -0.18 12.87
N ALA A 3 -16.76 -1.44 13.19
CA ALA A 3 -17.28 -2.61 12.50
C ALA A 3 -18.82 -2.65 12.52
N GLY A 4 -19.44 -2.84 11.36
CA GLY A 4 -20.89 -2.89 11.20
C GLY A 4 -21.63 -1.54 11.29
N SER A 5 -20.92 -0.42 11.49
CA SER A 5 -21.57 0.90 11.61
C SER A 5 -21.84 1.59 10.25
N GLY A 6 -21.31 1.06 9.13
CA GLY A 6 -21.37 1.68 7.82
C GLY A 6 -20.58 2.98 7.68
N LYS A 7 -19.76 3.32 8.67
CA LYS A 7 -18.89 4.51 8.61
C LYS A 7 -17.71 4.24 7.70
N LYS A 8 -17.36 5.21 6.86
CA LYS A 8 -16.08 5.21 6.14
C LYS A 8 -14.95 5.36 7.15
N LEU A 9 -13.83 4.75 6.86
CA LEU A 9 -12.65 4.78 7.71
C LEU A 9 -11.41 4.99 6.84
N THR A 10 -10.61 6.00 7.18
CA THR A 10 -9.27 6.23 6.64
C THR A 10 -8.27 6.02 7.75
N LEU A 11 -7.19 5.30 7.48
CA LEU A 11 -6.10 5.04 8.42
C LEU A 11 -4.79 5.46 7.79
N GLU A 12 -4.13 6.43 8.44
CA GLU A 12 -2.78 6.88 8.15
C GLU A 12 -1.88 6.40 9.29
N LEU A 13 -1.08 5.36 9.02
CA LEU A 13 -0.27 4.66 10.02
C LEU A 13 1.22 4.79 9.68
N GLY A 14 2.06 4.01 10.35
CA GLY A 14 3.50 4.05 10.21
C GLY A 14 4.03 3.65 8.84
N GLY A 15 5.32 3.86 8.64
CA GLY A 15 6.01 3.55 7.41
C GLY A 15 7.47 3.12 7.62
N LYS A 16 8.04 2.47 6.62
CA LYS A 16 9.47 2.20 6.47
C LYS A 16 9.86 2.50 5.04
N SER A 17 9.68 3.76 4.67
CA SER A 17 9.75 4.20 3.28
C SER A 17 11.16 4.03 2.71
N PRO A 18 11.30 3.35 1.53
CA PRO A 18 12.59 3.24 0.87
C PRO A 18 12.95 4.54 0.15
N PHE A 19 14.20 4.93 0.27
CA PHE A 19 14.87 5.97 -0.50
C PHE A 19 15.89 5.28 -1.40
N VAL A 20 15.57 5.14 -2.69
CA VAL A 20 16.32 4.33 -3.65
C VAL A 20 17.23 5.22 -4.49
N VAL A 21 18.53 4.97 -4.46
CA VAL A 21 19.55 5.76 -5.18
C VAL A 21 20.29 4.87 -6.18
N PHE A 22 20.18 5.19 -7.47
CA PHE A 22 20.93 4.56 -8.55
C PHE A 22 22.27 5.28 -8.82
N ASP A 23 23.17 4.62 -9.53
CA ASP A 23 24.57 5.08 -9.74
C ASP A 23 24.70 6.27 -10.70
N ASP A 24 23.68 6.55 -11.48
CA ASP A 24 23.62 7.70 -12.38
C ASP A 24 23.06 8.98 -11.72
N THR A 25 22.68 8.91 -10.45
CA THR A 25 22.08 10.02 -9.71
C THR A 25 23.07 11.16 -9.46
N ASP A 26 22.59 12.40 -9.52
CA ASP A 26 23.28 13.53 -8.88
C ASP A 26 23.34 13.30 -7.37
N ILE A 27 24.51 12.82 -6.91
CA ILE A 27 24.72 12.40 -5.51
C ILE A 27 24.53 13.57 -4.54
N ASP A 28 24.88 14.80 -4.91
CA ASP A 28 24.75 15.95 -4.02
C ASP A 28 23.28 16.31 -3.81
N SER A 29 22.49 16.29 -4.86
CA SER A 29 21.04 16.46 -4.77
C SER A 29 20.37 15.32 -3.97
N ALA A 30 20.83 14.09 -4.16
CA ALA A 30 20.31 12.94 -3.41
C ALA A 30 20.63 13.04 -1.91
N VAL A 31 21.83 13.53 -1.54
CA VAL A 31 22.20 13.77 -0.13
C VAL A 31 21.31 14.82 0.52
N GLU A 32 21.08 15.96 -0.13
CA GLU A 32 20.18 17.00 0.43
C GLU A 32 18.72 16.49 0.50
N GLY A 33 18.25 15.77 -0.51
CA GLY A 33 16.96 15.12 -0.47
C GLY A 33 16.85 14.09 0.66
N LEU A 34 17.94 13.36 0.96
CA LEU A 34 17.96 12.41 2.05
C LEU A 34 17.95 13.09 3.43
N VAL A 35 18.65 14.24 3.58
CA VAL A 35 18.59 15.06 4.79
C VAL A 35 17.15 15.48 5.08
N ASP A 36 16.43 15.95 4.06
CA ASP A 36 15.03 16.31 4.17
C ASP A 36 14.11 15.07 4.40
N ALA A 37 14.48 13.93 3.84
CA ALA A 37 13.71 12.70 3.98
C ALA A 37 13.72 12.10 5.39
N ILE A 38 14.84 12.19 6.14
CA ILE A 38 15.00 11.48 7.40
C ILE A 38 15.26 12.37 8.61
N TRP A 39 15.99 13.50 8.47
CA TRP A 39 16.31 14.34 9.62
C TRP A 39 15.35 15.51 9.81
N PHE A 40 14.54 15.84 8.81
CA PHE A 40 13.39 16.71 8.98
C PHE A 40 12.49 16.20 10.13
N ASN A 41 12.07 17.11 10.99
CA ASN A 41 11.25 16.79 12.17
C ASN A 41 11.79 15.62 13.02
N GLN A 42 13.11 15.52 13.21
CA GLN A 42 13.81 14.48 13.99
C GLN A 42 13.55 13.06 13.47
N GLY A 43 13.15 12.87 12.22
CA GLY A 43 12.74 11.57 11.68
C GLY A 43 11.38 11.07 12.18
N GLN A 44 10.66 11.89 12.95
CA GLN A 44 9.31 11.58 13.43
C GLN A 44 8.27 11.99 12.38
N VAL A 45 8.38 11.36 11.21
CA VAL A 45 7.51 11.55 10.03
C VAL A 45 7.13 10.17 9.49
N CYS A 46 5.85 9.92 9.31
CA CYS A 46 5.33 8.62 8.87
C CYS A 46 5.89 8.18 7.49
N CYS A 47 6.12 9.12 6.57
CA CYS A 47 6.70 8.85 5.25
C CYS A 47 8.23 9.04 5.20
N ALA A 48 8.92 9.25 6.33
CA ALA A 48 10.36 9.43 6.37
C ALA A 48 11.11 8.37 5.57
N GLY A 49 12.04 8.81 4.71
CA GLY A 49 12.89 7.93 3.90
C GLY A 49 13.94 7.21 4.75
N SER A 50 13.49 6.50 5.79
CA SER A 50 14.32 5.92 6.84
C SER A 50 15.12 4.69 6.40
N ARG A 51 14.86 4.16 5.18
CA ARG A 51 15.52 2.99 4.62
C ARG A 51 16.18 3.35 3.28
N LEU A 52 17.47 3.66 3.32
CA LEU A 52 18.29 3.92 2.14
C LEU A 52 18.60 2.60 1.42
N LEU A 53 18.25 2.52 0.16
CA LEU A 53 18.67 1.47 -0.76
C LEU A 53 19.57 2.14 -1.80
N VAL A 54 20.84 1.78 -1.82
CA VAL A 54 21.83 2.42 -2.70
C VAL A 54 22.49 1.40 -3.61
N GLN A 55 22.70 1.76 -4.86
CA GLN A 55 23.43 0.90 -5.80
C GLN A 55 24.88 0.75 -5.34
N GLU A 56 25.37 -0.51 -5.28
CA GLU A 56 26.67 -0.89 -4.68
C GLU A 56 27.82 -0.05 -5.22
N SER A 57 27.81 0.26 -6.53
CA SER A 57 28.87 1.02 -7.21
C SER A 57 29.09 2.44 -6.68
N VAL A 58 28.08 3.07 -6.05
CA VAL A 58 28.16 4.44 -5.52
C VAL A 58 27.99 4.54 -4.00
N ALA A 59 27.79 3.41 -3.32
CA ALA A 59 27.46 3.37 -1.90
C ALA A 59 28.51 4.10 -1.04
N GLU A 60 29.79 3.77 -1.18
CA GLU A 60 30.89 4.39 -0.41
C GLU A 60 30.97 5.89 -0.60
N SER A 61 30.84 6.36 -1.85
CA SER A 61 30.86 7.79 -2.19
C SER A 61 29.67 8.52 -1.55
N LEU A 62 28.48 7.91 -1.62
CA LEU A 62 27.27 8.44 -1.03
C LEU A 62 27.37 8.49 0.51
N TYR A 63 27.83 7.40 1.16
CA TYR A 63 28.01 7.37 2.62
C TYR A 63 28.99 8.41 3.10
N ALA A 64 30.11 8.61 2.40
CA ALA A 64 31.07 9.64 2.75
C ALA A 64 30.46 11.05 2.69
N LYS A 65 29.62 11.35 1.69
CA LYS A 65 28.94 12.63 1.58
C LYS A 65 27.84 12.78 2.64
N ILE A 66 27.08 11.74 2.91
CA ILE A 66 26.07 11.72 3.99
C ILE A 66 26.75 12.03 5.33
N LYS A 67 27.82 11.33 5.69
CA LYS A 67 28.55 11.54 6.95
C LYS A 67 29.03 12.98 7.08
N ARG A 68 29.63 13.57 6.03
CA ARG A 68 30.04 15.00 6.02
C ARG A 68 28.85 15.96 6.21
N ARG A 69 27.68 15.61 5.67
CA ARG A 69 26.50 16.46 5.80
C ARG A 69 25.92 16.33 7.22
N MET A 70 25.92 15.12 7.79
CA MET A 70 25.50 14.87 9.17
C MET A 70 26.36 15.62 10.20
N GLU A 71 27.68 15.75 9.98
CA GLU A 71 28.60 16.54 10.83
C GLU A 71 28.22 18.02 10.93
N ARG A 72 27.41 18.51 10.00
CA ARG A 72 26.94 19.91 9.96
C ARG A 72 25.54 20.10 10.51
N LEU A 73 24.84 19.02 10.83
CA LEU A 73 23.51 19.10 11.42
C LEU A 73 23.61 19.50 12.89
N VAL A 74 22.89 20.55 13.24
CA VAL A 74 22.85 21.09 14.61
C VAL A 74 21.66 20.50 15.35
N VAL A 75 21.93 19.85 16.48
CA VAL A 75 20.89 19.32 17.37
C VAL A 75 20.68 20.28 18.53
N GLY A 76 19.44 20.71 18.78
CA GLY A 76 19.21 21.69 19.83
C GLY A 76 17.74 22.06 20.01
N ASP A 77 17.52 23.21 20.66
CA ASP A 77 16.17 23.76 20.90
C ASP A 77 15.49 24.11 19.56
N SER A 78 14.35 23.52 19.32
CA SER A 78 13.56 23.73 18.10
C SER A 78 13.05 25.18 17.91
N MET A 79 13.15 26.02 18.94
CA MET A 79 12.84 27.46 18.84
C MET A 79 14.03 28.27 18.29
N ASP A 80 15.23 27.71 18.25
CA ASP A 80 16.40 28.31 17.60
C ASP A 80 16.39 28.02 16.11
N LYS A 81 16.37 29.06 15.28
CA LYS A 81 16.36 28.94 13.80
C LYS A 81 17.65 28.32 13.22
N GLY A 82 18.72 28.28 13.99
CA GLY A 82 19.98 27.64 13.62
C GLY A 82 20.03 26.13 13.87
N VAL A 83 18.97 25.56 14.42
CA VAL A 83 18.86 24.13 14.75
C VAL A 83 18.17 23.37 13.61
N ASP A 84 18.76 22.23 13.22
CA ASP A 84 18.22 21.33 12.21
C ASP A 84 17.38 20.21 12.83
N ILE A 85 17.75 19.71 13.99
CA ILE A 85 17.13 18.57 14.67
C ILE A 85 16.74 18.95 16.10
N GLY A 86 15.47 18.93 16.40
CA GLY A 86 14.92 19.20 17.74
C GLY A 86 14.86 17.95 18.62
N ALA A 87 14.14 18.07 19.76
CA ALA A 87 13.90 16.97 20.67
C ALA A 87 12.86 15.98 20.10
N LEU A 88 13.01 14.71 20.41
CA LEU A 88 11.97 13.68 20.25
C LEU A 88 10.79 14.00 21.18
N VAL A 89 9.64 13.41 20.88
CA VAL A 89 8.37 13.73 21.55
C VAL A 89 8.39 13.50 23.06
N ASP A 90 9.04 12.42 23.52
CA ASP A 90 9.15 12.07 24.94
C ASP A 90 10.28 11.07 25.23
N GLN A 91 10.47 10.75 26.50
CA GLN A 91 11.48 9.79 26.97
C GLN A 91 11.19 8.37 26.47
N THR A 92 9.94 7.97 26.37
CA THR A 92 9.57 6.63 25.88
C THR A 92 10.06 6.42 24.46
N GLN A 93 9.89 7.45 23.60
CA GLN A 93 10.38 7.41 22.23
C GLN A 93 11.90 7.46 22.14
N LEU A 94 12.55 8.26 23.00
CA LEU A 94 14.01 8.29 23.09
C LEU A 94 14.57 6.91 23.43
N ASP A 95 14.03 6.26 24.45
CA ASP A 95 14.44 4.92 24.88
C ASP A 95 14.19 3.87 23.79
N ARG A 96 13.05 3.98 23.07
CA ARG A 96 12.74 3.12 21.93
C ARG A 96 13.76 3.27 20.81
N VAL A 97 14.09 4.50 20.42
CA VAL A 97 15.07 4.76 19.35
C VAL A 97 16.43 4.22 19.75
N ALA A 98 16.89 4.51 20.97
CA ALA A 98 18.17 4.02 21.50
C ALA A 98 18.20 2.48 21.55
N GLY A 99 17.15 1.84 22.04
CA GLY A 99 17.03 0.39 22.10
C GLY A 99 17.06 -0.27 20.73
N LEU A 100 16.35 0.31 19.72
CA LEU A 100 16.39 -0.21 18.36
C LEU A 100 17.79 -0.06 17.71
N VAL A 101 18.46 1.07 17.92
CA VAL A 101 19.84 1.27 17.42
C VAL A 101 20.80 0.24 18.05
N GLN A 102 20.66 0.00 19.36
CA GLN A 102 21.44 -1.03 20.05
C GLN A 102 21.18 -2.43 19.45
N THR A 103 19.91 -2.78 19.22
CA THR A 103 19.53 -4.05 18.55
C THR A 103 20.19 -4.16 17.18
N GLY A 104 20.18 -3.08 16.40
CA GLY A 104 20.81 -3.08 15.07
C GLY A 104 22.33 -3.30 15.12
N ALA A 105 23.00 -2.74 16.12
CA ALA A 105 24.44 -3.00 16.36
C ALA A 105 24.69 -4.47 16.75
N GLU A 106 23.84 -5.04 17.60
CA GLU A 106 23.91 -6.45 18.02
C GLU A 106 23.62 -7.42 16.86
N GLU A 107 22.79 -7.02 15.91
CA GLU A 107 22.52 -7.75 14.67
C GLU A 107 23.61 -7.58 13.60
N GLY A 108 24.69 -6.85 13.91
CA GLY A 108 25.88 -6.68 13.07
C GLY A 108 25.90 -5.44 12.18
N GLY A 109 24.97 -4.52 12.35
CA GLY A 109 24.98 -3.22 11.66
C GLY A 109 26.13 -2.32 12.17
N GLU A 110 26.79 -1.64 11.25
CA GLU A 110 27.79 -0.61 11.58
C GLU A 110 27.10 0.71 11.91
N VAL A 111 27.13 1.14 13.16
CA VAL A 111 26.50 2.37 13.64
C VAL A 111 27.50 3.52 13.56
N TRP A 112 27.15 4.58 12.87
CA TRP A 112 27.91 5.81 12.80
C TRP A 112 27.06 7.01 13.25
N GLN A 113 27.65 7.84 14.12
CA GLN A 113 27.08 9.10 14.61
C GLN A 113 28.16 10.19 14.55
N PRO A 114 27.81 11.44 14.18
CA PRO A 114 28.77 12.54 14.28
C PRO A 114 29.09 12.85 15.74
N ASP A 115 30.28 13.39 15.98
CA ASP A 115 30.62 14.01 17.27
C ASP A 115 29.86 15.32 17.39
N CYS A 116 28.68 15.29 17.98
CA CYS A 116 27.82 16.46 18.16
C CYS A 116 27.46 16.67 19.64
N THR A 117 27.40 17.94 20.04
CA THR A 117 26.98 18.31 21.39
C THR A 117 25.46 18.26 21.47
N LEU A 118 24.94 17.41 22.35
CA LEU A 118 23.50 17.38 22.66
C LEU A 118 23.18 18.26 23.87
N PRO A 119 22.04 18.93 23.89
CA PRO A 119 21.55 19.61 25.10
C PRO A 119 21.42 18.61 26.27
N ARG A 120 21.71 19.08 27.48
CA ARG A 120 21.68 18.23 28.69
C ARG A 120 20.26 17.87 29.12
N ASP A 121 19.33 18.78 28.91
CA ASP A 121 17.93 18.63 29.32
C ASP A 121 17.05 18.45 28.06
N GLY A 122 16.23 17.40 28.03
CA GLY A 122 15.33 17.08 26.93
C GLY A 122 15.65 15.73 26.25
N CYS A 123 14.77 15.34 25.34
CA CYS A 123 14.82 14.02 24.68
C CYS A 123 15.55 14.12 23.33
N TYR A 124 16.82 14.46 23.32
CA TYR A 124 17.61 14.63 22.11
C TYR A 124 18.32 13.33 21.72
N TYR A 125 18.37 13.05 20.42
CA TYR A 125 19.08 11.92 19.87
C TYR A 125 19.93 12.36 18.68
N PRO A 126 21.19 11.91 18.54
CA PRO A 126 22.05 12.34 17.44
C PRO A 126 21.59 11.76 16.11
N PRO A 127 21.82 12.46 14.99
CA PRO A 127 21.60 11.87 13.67
C PRO A 127 22.47 10.62 13.54
N THR A 128 21.86 9.53 13.08
CA THR A 128 22.50 8.19 13.07
C THR A 128 22.39 7.57 11.69
N LEU A 129 23.50 7.04 11.18
CA LEU A 129 23.56 6.21 9.98
C LEU A 129 23.97 4.79 10.41
N ILE A 130 23.23 3.79 9.93
CA ILE A 130 23.55 2.37 10.17
C ILE A 130 23.71 1.68 8.83
N THR A 131 24.90 1.17 8.56
CA THR A 131 25.24 0.41 7.34
C THR A 131 25.38 -1.08 7.63
N ASP A 132 25.61 -1.89 6.62
CA ASP A 132 25.74 -3.34 6.69
C ASP A 132 24.56 -4.09 7.30
N VAL A 133 23.37 -3.50 7.17
CA VAL A 133 22.14 -4.07 7.72
C VAL A 133 21.55 -5.08 6.74
N GLN A 134 21.30 -6.30 7.22
CA GLN A 134 20.66 -7.33 6.41
C GLN A 134 19.18 -7.00 6.16
N PRO A 135 18.61 -7.39 5.00
CA PRO A 135 17.20 -7.13 4.70
C PRO A 135 16.20 -7.75 5.69
N SER A 136 16.60 -8.79 6.41
CA SER A 136 15.80 -9.46 7.45
C SER A 136 16.00 -8.89 8.85
N ALA A 137 16.99 -8.01 9.06
CA ALA A 137 17.27 -7.42 10.35
C ALA A 137 16.10 -6.57 10.86
N THR A 138 16.00 -6.45 12.17
CA THR A 138 14.95 -5.69 12.86
C THR A 138 14.87 -4.27 12.33
N LEU A 139 16.00 -3.59 12.15
CA LEU A 139 16.05 -2.21 11.68
C LEU A 139 15.59 -2.03 10.22
N SER A 140 15.68 -3.07 9.38
CA SER A 140 15.17 -3.05 8.02
C SER A 140 13.65 -3.18 7.96
N GLN A 141 13.02 -3.74 9.00
CA GLN A 141 11.60 -4.09 9.03
C GLN A 141 10.76 -3.20 9.95
N GLU A 142 11.33 -2.74 11.09
CA GLU A 142 10.61 -1.94 12.08
C GLU A 142 10.73 -0.44 11.81
N GLU A 143 9.64 0.29 12.05
CA GLU A 143 9.64 1.76 12.06
C GLU A 143 10.33 2.26 13.32
N ILE A 144 11.43 3.01 13.17
CA ILE A 144 12.19 3.57 14.30
C ILE A 144 11.52 4.85 14.83
N PHE A 145 11.05 5.69 13.90
CA PHE A 145 10.40 6.98 14.17
C PHE A 145 11.32 7.93 14.94
N GLY A 146 12.54 8.09 14.43
CA GLY A 146 13.61 8.89 15.01
C GLY A 146 14.68 9.22 13.95
N PRO A 147 15.73 9.99 14.28
CA PRO A 147 16.72 10.50 13.35
C PRO A 147 17.75 9.43 12.91
N VAL A 148 17.27 8.27 12.52
CA VAL A 148 18.07 7.07 12.22
C VAL A 148 17.82 6.60 10.79
N LEU A 149 18.86 6.64 9.97
CA LEU A 149 18.91 6.13 8.61
C LEU A 149 19.51 4.73 8.59
N VAL A 150 18.82 3.78 7.98
CA VAL A 150 19.31 2.41 7.78
C VAL A 150 19.63 2.21 6.30
N ALA A 151 20.83 1.75 5.99
CA ALA A 151 21.31 1.61 4.62
C ALA A 151 21.57 0.15 4.25
N THR A 152 21.16 -0.21 3.03
CA THR A 152 21.40 -1.53 2.41
C THR A 152 21.77 -1.30 0.94
N THR A 153 22.71 -2.08 0.41
CA THR A 153 23.12 -2.00 -0.99
C THR A 153 22.28 -2.91 -1.89
N PHE A 154 22.20 -2.58 -3.16
CA PHE A 154 21.66 -3.44 -4.22
C PHE A 154 22.54 -3.38 -5.48
N ARG A 155 22.43 -4.37 -6.37
CA ARG A 155 23.22 -4.47 -7.60
C ARG A 155 22.42 -4.20 -8.86
N THR A 156 21.16 -4.54 -8.86
CA THR A 156 20.31 -4.44 -10.05
C THR A 156 18.99 -3.73 -9.75
N PRO A 157 18.36 -3.09 -10.76
CA PRO A 157 17.04 -2.47 -10.57
C PRO A 157 15.97 -3.44 -10.05
N SER A 158 16.03 -4.72 -10.45
CA SER A 158 15.11 -5.75 -9.98
C SER A 158 15.28 -6.02 -8.48
N GLU A 159 16.53 -6.05 -8.01
CA GLU A 159 16.86 -6.23 -6.59
C GLU A 159 16.42 -5.01 -5.78
N ALA A 160 16.64 -3.78 -6.29
CA ALA A 160 16.15 -2.56 -5.67
C ALA A 160 14.63 -2.62 -5.42
N VAL A 161 13.86 -3.05 -6.42
CA VAL A 161 12.40 -3.23 -6.30
C VAL A 161 12.05 -4.32 -5.29
N ALA A 162 12.77 -5.45 -5.32
CA ALA A 162 12.55 -6.54 -4.37
C ALA A 162 12.80 -6.10 -2.93
N LEU A 163 13.93 -5.44 -2.66
CA LEU A 163 14.29 -4.89 -1.35
C LEU A 163 13.31 -3.80 -0.92
N ALA A 164 12.97 -2.86 -1.80
CA ALA A 164 12.02 -1.80 -1.49
C ALA A 164 10.66 -2.34 -1.04
N ASN A 165 10.20 -3.41 -1.69
CA ASN A 165 8.92 -4.05 -1.40
C ASN A 165 8.98 -5.08 -0.26
N ASN A 166 10.17 -5.41 0.24
CA ASN A 166 10.37 -6.32 1.36
C ASN A 166 10.11 -5.61 2.71
N SER A 167 8.87 -5.26 2.94
CA SER A 167 8.39 -4.59 4.15
C SER A 167 6.91 -4.87 4.32
N ARG A 168 6.43 -4.86 5.55
CA ARG A 168 5.00 -4.89 5.86
C ARG A 168 4.31 -3.55 5.60
N TYR A 169 5.07 -2.48 5.47
CA TYR A 169 4.60 -1.13 5.18
C TYR A 169 4.48 -0.86 3.67
N GLY A 170 3.88 0.27 3.34
CA GLY A 170 3.72 0.74 1.96
C GLY A 170 3.17 2.16 1.90
N LEU A 171 3.77 3.10 2.65
CA LEU A 171 3.30 4.50 2.70
C LEU A 171 3.87 5.31 1.55
N ALA A 172 5.18 5.54 1.55
CA ALA A 172 5.84 6.34 0.53
C ALA A 172 7.15 5.68 0.06
N ALA A 173 7.71 6.20 -1.02
CA ALA A 173 9.03 5.85 -1.52
C ALA A 173 9.62 7.02 -2.32
N SER A 174 10.95 7.11 -2.39
CA SER A 174 11.66 8.02 -3.30
C SER A 174 12.60 7.23 -4.21
N VAL A 175 12.69 7.63 -5.48
CA VAL A 175 13.56 7.03 -6.49
C VAL A 175 14.44 8.12 -7.10
N TRP A 176 15.73 7.92 -7.04
CA TRP A 176 16.74 8.89 -7.50
C TRP A 176 17.58 8.31 -8.63
N THR A 177 17.49 8.88 -9.80
CA THR A 177 18.20 8.52 -11.04
C THR A 177 18.04 9.63 -12.08
N GLU A 178 19.07 9.92 -12.85
CA GLU A 178 18.99 10.84 -13.98
C GLU A 178 18.34 10.17 -15.23
N ASN A 179 18.21 8.85 -15.24
CA ASN A 179 17.58 8.12 -16.32
C ASN A 179 16.06 8.08 -16.16
N ILE A 180 15.36 8.93 -16.87
CA ILE A 180 13.90 9.03 -16.82
C ILE A 180 13.20 7.70 -17.16
N ASN A 181 13.75 6.88 -18.06
CA ASN A 181 13.17 5.57 -18.39
C ASN A 181 13.27 4.61 -17.21
N LEU A 182 14.40 4.63 -16.48
CA LEU A 182 14.59 3.84 -15.29
C LEU A 182 13.63 4.30 -14.18
N ALA A 183 13.52 5.61 -13.96
CA ALA A 183 12.60 6.18 -12.99
C ALA A 183 11.15 5.75 -13.24
N LEU A 184 10.68 5.87 -14.48
CA LEU A 184 9.32 5.49 -14.88
C LEU A 184 9.08 3.97 -14.90
N ASP A 185 10.14 3.18 -15.05
CA ASP A 185 10.06 1.71 -14.94
C ASP A 185 9.97 1.26 -13.48
N ILE A 186 10.74 1.89 -12.58
CA ILE A 186 10.84 1.49 -11.17
C ILE A 186 9.65 2.00 -10.35
N ALA A 187 9.28 3.26 -10.49
CA ALA A 187 8.28 3.88 -9.63
C ALA A 187 6.94 3.12 -9.55
N PRO A 188 6.35 2.63 -10.66
CA PRO A 188 5.10 1.86 -10.60
C PRO A 188 5.24 0.47 -9.97
N LYS A 189 6.47 -0.06 -9.85
CA LYS A 189 6.74 -1.37 -9.26
C LYS A 189 6.87 -1.31 -7.74
N LEU A 190 7.07 -0.11 -7.17
CA LEU A 190 7.13 0.09 -5.73
C LEU A 190 5.73 0.03 -5.11
N LYS A 191 5.58 -0.78 -4.08
CA LYS A 191 4.30 -0.95 -3.38
C LYS A 191 4.17 0.11 -2.28
N ALA A 192 4.09 1.35 -2.71
CA ALA A 192 3.90 2.53 -1.87
C ALA A 192 2.73 3.36 -2.38
N GLY A 193 2.04 4.06 -1.49
CA GLY A 193 0.91 4.91 -1.85
C GLY A 193 1.35 6.15 -2.63
N THR A 194 2.50 6.71 -2.27
CA THR A 194 3.14 7.82 -2.98
C THR A 194 4.57 7.46 -3.34
N VAL A 195 4.96 7.74 -4.59
CA VAL A 195 6.35 7.56 -5.05
C VAL A 195 6.84 8.86 -5.65
N TRP A 196 7.89 9.41 -5.07
CA TRP A 196 8.57 10.60 -5.58
C TRP A 196 9.75 10.22 -6.48
N ILE A 197 10.00 11.01 -7.51
CA ILE A 197 11.15 10.83 -8.41
C ILE A 197 12.03 12.07 -8.30
N ASN A 198 13.30 11.90 -7.94
CA ASN A 198 14.30 12.95 -7.70
C ASN A 198 13.82 14.05 -6.76
N CYS A 199 12.95 13.71 -5.84
CA CYS A 199 12.47 14.58 -4.76
C CYS A 199 11.94 13.74 -3.60
N THR A 200 11.57 14.39 -2.51
CA THR A 200 10.90 13.81 -1.34
C THR A 200 10.03 14.87 -0.68
N ASN A 201 9.07 14.45 0.15
CA ASN A 201 8.20 15.33 0.92
C ASN A 201 7.47 16.43 0.09
N GLN A 202 7.33 16.22 -1.22
CA GLN A 202 6.60 17.14 -2.08
C GLN A 202 5.12 16.75 -2.11
N PHE A 203 4.33 17.46 -1.32
CA PHE A 203 2.89 17.23 -1.21
C PHE A 203 2.12 18.21 -2.09
N ASP A 204 1.12 17.69 -2.80
CA ASP A 204 0.19 18.48 -3.60
C ASP A 204 -1.24 18.17 -3.15
N ALA A 205 -2.02 19.20 -2.83
CA ALA A 205 -3.40 19.04 -2.41
C ALA A 205 -4.30 18.36 -3.47
N ALA A 206 -3.92 18.41 -4.74
CA ALA A 206 -4.62 17.72 -5.83
C ALA A 206 -4.23 16.24 -5.99
N SER A 207 -3.19 15.79 -5.28
CA SER A 207 -2.70 14.41 -5.30
C SER A 207 -3.07 13.68 -4.02
N GLY A 208 -3.64 12.48 -4.14
CA GLY A 208 -3.96 11.64 -2.98
C GLY A 208 -2.70 11.10 -2.31
N PHE A 209 -2.61 11.25 -0.98
CA PHE A 209 -1.59 10.67 -0.13
C PHE A 209 -2.20 9.61 0.77
N GLY A 210 -1.50 8.50 1.00
CA GLY A 210 -1.93 7.44 1.90
C GLY A 210 -1.26 6.10 1.60
N GLY A 211 -1.38 5.17 2.54
CA GLY A 211 -0.65 3.92 2.54
C GLY A 211 -1.37 2.73 1.93
N TYR A 212 -0.59 1.67 1.80
CA TYR A 212 -1.03 0.29 1.58
C TYR A 212 -0.54 -0.60 2.72
N ARG A 213 -1.03 -1.83 2.81
CA ARG A 213 -0.61 -2.82 3.80
C ARG A 213 -0.80 -2.30 5.24
N GLU A 214 0.21 -2.45 6.11
CA GLU A 214 0.15 -1.98 7.50
C GLU A 214 0.32 -0.46 7.64
N SER A 215 0.65 0.27 6.57
CA SER A 215 0.62 1.73 6.55
C SER A 215 -0.81 2.29 6.48
N GLY A 216 -1.82 1.45 6.32
CA GLY A 216 -3.21 1.84 6.35
C GLY A 216 -3.90 1.79 4.99
N PHE A 217 -5.02 2.51 4.90
CA PHE A 217 -5.85 2.59 3.71
C PHE A 217 -6.65 3.89 3.70
N GLY A 218 -7.24 4.22 2.54
CA GLY A 218 -7.83 5.53 2.28
C GLY A 218 -6.80 6.47 1.68
N ARG A 219 -7.21 7.68 1.37
CA ARG A 219 -6.33 8.75 0.88
C ARG A 219 -6.72 10.08 1.50
N GLU A 220 -5.72 10.89 1.81
CA GLU A 220 -5.85 12.30 2.12
C GLU A 220 -5.49 13.12 0.89
N GLY A 221 -6.14 14.27 0.69
CA GLY A 221 -5.96 15.08 -0.51
C GLY A 221 -6.51 14.41 -1.79
N GLY A 222 -6.37 15.11 -2.91
CA GLY A 222 -6.89 14.65 -4.19
C GLY A 222 -8.40 14.44 -4.23
N LEU A 223 -8.88 13.91 -5.35
CA LEU A 223 -10.30 13.57 -5.51
C LEU A 223 -10.72 12.40 -4.61
N GLU A 224 -9.84 11.45 -4.41
CA GLU A 224 -10.09 10.28 -3.55
C GLU A 224 -10.32 10.72 -2.10
N GLY A 225 -9.46 11.60 -1.56
CA GLY A 225 -9.62 12.14 -0.22
C GLY A 225 -10.89 12.96 -0.05
N LEU A 226 -11.27 13.73 -1.07
CA LEU A 226 -12.53 14.47 -1.05
C LEU A 226 -13.74 13.55 -0.86
N TYR A 227 -13.78 12.39 -1.54
CA TYR A 227 -14.90 11.45 -1.44
C TYR A 227 -15.02 10.75 -0.08
N GLU A 228 -14.02 10.85 0.78
CA GLU A 228 -14.15 10.38 2.16
C GLU A 228 -15.04 11.30 3.01
N TYR A 229 -15.13 12.59 2.65
CA TYR A 229 -15.86 13.62 3.40
C TYR A 229 -17.19 14.04 2.75
N VAL A 230 -17.39 13.75 1.46
CA VAL A 230 -18.60 14.12 0.73
C VAL A 230 -19.31 12.87 0.20
N LYS A 231 -20.63 13.01 -0.02
CA LYS A 231 -21.45 12.00 -0.71
C LYS A 231 -21.76 12.48 -2.11
N PRO A 232 -21.45 11.70 -3.15
CA PRO A 232 -21.89 12.01 -4.51
C PRO A 232 -23.42 12.19 -4.57
N PHE A 233 -23.88 13.15 -5.37
CA PHE A 233 -25.32 13.45 -5.46
C PHE A 233 -26.18 12.24 -5.84
N TRP A 234 -25.66 11.33 -6.66
CA TRP A 234 -26.36 10.10 -7.04
C TRP A 234 -26.59 9.15 -5.86
N GLU A 235 -25.74 9.14 -4.83
CA GLU A 235 -25.95 8.35 -3.61
C GLU A 235 -27.19 8.80 -2.84
N SER A 236 -27.55 10.09 -2.93
CA SER A 236 -28.74 10.61 -2.28
C SER A 236 -30.04 10.13 -2.94
N ARG A 237 -29.94 9.64 -4.18
CA ARG A 237 -31.06 9.07 -4.96
C ARG A 237 -31.21 7.56 -4.80
N LEU A 238 -30.21 6.89 -4.17
CA LEU A 238 -30.35 5.49 -3.84
C LEU A 238 -31.46 5.35 -2.80
N SER A 239 -32.39 4.43 -3.04
CA SER A 239 -33.42 4.11 -2.05
C SER A 239 -32.76 3.74 -0.73
N LYS A 240 -33.22 4.40 0.35
CA LYS A 240 -32.81 4.07 1.71
C LYS A 240 -33.65 2.94 2.30
N ASP A 241 -34.51 2.34 1.48
CA ASP A 241 -35.25 1.18 1.93
C ASP A 241 -34.24 0.14 2.41
N PRO A 242 -34.37 -0.37 3.64
CA PRO A 242 -33.50 -1.45 4.07
C PRO A 242 -33.62 -2.53 3.02
N VAL A 243 -32.46 -2.99 2.52
CA VAL A 243 -32.39 -4.19 1.69
C VAL A 243 -33.26 -5.20 2.43
N GLN A 244 -34.40 -5.54 1.87
CA GLN A 244 -35.24 -6.57 2.46
C GLN A 244 -34.31 -7.72 2.75
N GLN A 245 -34.23 -8.13 4.02
CA GLN A 245 -33.36 -9.24 4.40
C GLN A 245 -33.68 -10.33 3.39
N LEU A 246 -32.70 -10.67 2.56
CA LEU A 246 -32.85 -11.79 1.64
C LEU A 246 -33.46 -12.92 2.46
N PRO A 247 -34.58 -13.49 2.02
CA PRO A 247 -35.26 -14.51 2.79
C PRO A 247 -34.24 -15.53 3.25
N ARG A 248 -34.25 -15.84 4.55
CA ARG A 248 -33.33 -16.79 5.16
C ARG A 248 -33.40 -18.05 4.32
N PHE A 249 -32.26 -18.49 3.83
CA PHE A 249 -32.12 -19.70 3.03
C PHE A 249 -33.00 -20.81 3.59
N VAL A 250 -34.04 -21.18 2.88
CA VAL A 250 -34.83 -22.37 3.19
C VAL A 250 -34.25 -23.44 2.28
N PRO A 251 -33.68 -24.55 2.79
CA PRO A 251 -33.32 -25.66 1.94
C PRO A 251 -34.53 -26.05 1.11
N VAL A 252 -34.36 -26.14 -0.20
CA VAL A 252 -35.43 -26.63 -1.08
C VAL A 252 -35.65 -28.09 -0.70
N GLU A 253 -36.83 -28.42 -0.14
CA GLU A 253 -37.27 -29.81 -0.07
C GLU A 253 -37.31 -30.34 -1.52
N GLU A 254 -36.75 -31.53 -1.74
CA GLU A 254 -36.78 -32.17 -3.04
C GLU A 254 -38.20 -32.19 -3.57
N ILE A 255 -38.41 -31.55 -4.74
CA ILE A 255 -39.69 -31.60 -5.41
C ILE A 255 -39.84 -33.02 -5.98
N PRO A 256 -40.79 -33.85 -5.46
CA PRO A 256 -40.96 -35.19 -5.96
C PRO A 256 -41.30 -35.19 -7.44
N GLY A 257 -40.53 -35.91 -8.23
CA GLY A 257 -40.80 -36.11 -9.66
C GLY A 257 -39.95 -35.32 -10.64
N HIS A 258 -38.90 -34.60 -10.18
CA HIS A 258 -37.94 -34.01 -11.08
C HIS A 258 -36.78 -34.97 -11.33
N GLU A 259 -36.79 -35.66 -12.46
CA GLU A 259 -35.62 -36.41 -12.91
C GLU A 259 -34.47 -35.43 -13.18
N ALA A 260 -33.34 -35.61 -12.49
CA ALA A 260 -32.14 -34.80 -12.75
C ALA A 260 -31.72 -34.97 -14.22
N PRO A 261 -31.52 -33.89 -14.98
CA PRO A 261 -31.09 -34.03 -16.37
C PRO A 261 -29.73 -34.72 -16.45
N GLU A 262 -29.53 -35.61 -17.44
CA GLU A 262 -28.26 -36.29 -17.69
C GLU A 262 -27.07 -35.36 -17.96
N ILE A 263 -27.32 -34.10 -18.29
CA ILE A 263 -26.29 -33.10 -18.54
C ILE A 263 -25.91 -32.43 -17.20
N ASP A 264 -24.61 -32.48 -16.88
CA ASP A 264 -24.04 -31.76 -15.74
C ASP A 264 -24.33 -30.23 -15.85
N ARG A 265 -25.30 -29.77 -15.10
CA ARG A 265 -25.71 -28.37 -14.99
C ARG A 265 -25.20 -27.69 -13.73
N THR A 266 -24.24 -28.30 -13.01
CA THR A 266 -23.64 -27.71 -11.81
C THR A 266 -23.17 -26.29 -12.12
N PRO A 267 -23.70 -25.26 -11.44
CA PRO A 267 -23.26 -23.89 -11.59
C PRO A 267 -21.77 -23.77 -11.30
N LYS A 268 -21.06 -22.96 -12.07
CA LYS A 268 -19.61 -22.87 -12.01
C LYS A 268 -19.17 -21.49 -11.54
N LEU A 269 -18.18 -21.46 -10.68
CA LEU A 269 -17.40 -20.27 -10.34
C LEU A 269 -16.55 -19.86 -11.56
N TYR A 270 -16.18 -18.60 -11.64
CA TYR A 270 -15.24 -18.11 -12.65
C TYR A 270 -13.97 -17.62 -11.93
N ILE A 271 -12.92 -18.43 -12.01
CA ILE A 271 -11.66 -18.19 -11.29
C ILE A 271 -10.48 -18.34 -12.25
N GLY A 272 -9.60 -17.35 -12.30
CA GLY A 272 -8.40 -17.41 -13.14
C GLY A 272 -8.70 -17.47 -14.64
N GLY A 273 -9.76 -16.80 -15.10
CA GLY A 273 -10.15 -16.73 -16.50
C GLY A 273 -10.89 -17.96 -17.04
N LYS A 274 -11.32 -18.89 -16.17
CA LYS A 274 -12.02 -20.11 -16.56
C LYS A 274 -13.11 -20.48 -15.59
N GLN A 275 -14.06 -21.28 -16.09
CA GLN A 275 -15.10 -21.87 -15.26
C GLN A 275 -14.53 -23.04 -14.44
N CYS A 276 -14.84 -23.07 -13.15
CA CYS A 276 -14.47 -24.15 -12.23
C CYS A 276 -15.66 -24.56 -11.37
N ARG A 277 -15.77 -25.84 -11.06
CA ARG A 277 -16.76 -26.31 -10.10
C ARG A 277 -16.40 -25.81 -8.70
N PRO A 278 -17.40 -25.46 -7.84
CA PRO A 278 -17.15 -25.25 -6.43
C PRO A 278 -16.49 -26.48 -5.82
N ASP A 279 -15.53 -26.29 -4.92
CA ASP A 279 -14.82 -27.39 -4.25
C ASP A 279 -15.78 -28.33 -3.48
N GLY A 280 -16.83 -27.77 -2.89
CA GLY A 280 -17.87 -28.54 -2.20
C GLY A 280 -18.92 -29.18 -3.13
N GLY A 281 -18.96 -28.81 -4.41
CA GLY A 281 -19.97 -29.26 -5.37
C GLY A 281 -21.38 -28.72 -5.12
N TYR A 282 -21.56 -27.76 -4.19
CA TYR A 282 -22.85 -27.20 -3.82
C TYR A 282 -23.24 -26.00 -4.67
N SER A 283 -24.53 -25.82 -4.85
CA SER A 283 -25.17 -24.61 -5.42
C SER A 283 -26.27 -24.08 -4.51
N ASN A 284 -26.61 -22.82 -4.70
CA ASN A 284 -27.70 -22.14 -4.03
C ASN A 284 -28.72 -21.72 -5.07
N ALA A 285 -30.01 -21.92 -4.78
CA ALA A 285 -31.07 -21.39 -5.63
C ALA A 285 -31.18 -19.87 -5.50
N ALA A 286 -31.33 -19.18 -6.63
CA ALA A 286 -31.68 -17.77 -6.68
C ALA A 286 -33.18 -17.64 -6.97
N TYR A 287 -33.84 -16.79 -6.19
CA TYR A 287 -35.30 -16.60 -6.26
C TYR A 287 -35.62 -15.23 -6.85
N ASP A 288 -36.75 -15.13 -7.53
CA ASP A 288 -37.33 -13.85 -7.90
C ASP A 288 -38.06 -13.20 -6.70
N ALA A 289 -38.58 -12.00 -6.91
CA ALA A 289 -39.33 -11.27 -5.87
C ALA A 289 -40.62 -11.96 -5.42
N THR A 290 -41.10 -12.95 -6.17
CA THR A 290 -42.31 -13.73 -5.88
C THR A 290 -42.01 -15.07 -5.23
N GLY A 291 -40.70 -15.41 -5.06
CA GLY A 291 -40.25 -16.64 -4.44
C GLY A 291 -40.05 -17.82 -5.40
N HIS A 292 -40.16 -17.64 -6.69
CA HIS A 292 -39.86 -18.69 -7.66
C HIS A 292 -38.35 -18.78 -7.92
N VAL A 293 -37.87 -20.01 -8.07
CA VAL A 293 -36.47 -20.25 -8.45
C VAL A 293 -36.25 -19.84 -9.90
N ILE A 294 -35.33 -18.90 -10.14
CA ILE A 294 -35.00 -18.39 -11.48
C ILE A 294 -33.61 -18.79 -11.95
N ALA A 295 -32.76 -19.22 -11.04
CA ALA A 295 -31.41 -19.67 -11.35
C ALA A 295 -30.80 -20.47 -10.17
N GLU A 296 -29.72 -21.17 -10.45
CA GLU A 296 -28.83 -21.69 -9.43
C GLU A 296 -27.46 -20.96 -9.51
N VAL A 297 -26.87 -20.68 -8.38
CA VAL A 297 -25.56 -20.06 -8.26
C VAL A 297 -24.61 -20.98 -7.50
N PRO A 298 -23.33 -21.02 -7.87
CA PRO A 298 -22.36 -21.89 -7.20
C PRO A 298 -22.12 -21.44 -5.77
N ALA A 299 -22.09 -22.37 -4.81
CA ALA A 299 -21.73 -22.12 -3.42
C ALA A 299 -20.23 -22.31 -3.22
N GLY A 300 -19.45 -21.22 -3.26
CA GLY A 300 -18.03 -21.26 -2.99
C GLY A 300 -17.74 -21.44 -1.50
N ASN A 301 -16.69 -22.21 -1.20
CA ASN A 301 -16.17 -22.40 0.14
C ASN A 301 -14.83 -21.68 0.37
N ARG A 302 -14.20 -21.88 1.54
CA ARG A 302 -12.92 -21.27 1.89
C ARG A 302 -11.79 -21.58 0.88
N LYS A 303 -11.78 -22.78 0.29
CA LYS A 303 -10.78 -23.19 -0.69
C LYS A 303 -10.98 -22.47 -2.02
N ASP A 304 -12.23 -22.30 -2.44
CA ASP A 304 -12.57 -21.54 -3.63
C ASP A 304 -12.17 -20.08 -3.51
N ILE A 305 -12.43 -19.47 -2.34
CA ILE A 305 -11.99 -18.09 -2.03
C ILE A 305 -10.45 -17.99 -2.10
N ARG A 306 -9.73 -18.93 -1.50
CA ARG A 306 -8.27 -18.97 -1.58
C ARG A 306 -7.79 -19.05 -3.04
N ASN A 307 -8.36 -19.93 -3.82
CA ASN A 307 -8.02 -20.11 -5.24
C ASN A 307 -8.30 -18.82 -6.05
N ALA A 308 -9.40 -18.12 -5.74
CA ALA A 308 -9.73 -16.84 -6.38
C ALA A 308 -8.71 -15.76 -6.02
N VAL A 309 -8.32 -15.65 -4.75
CA VAL A 309 -7.28 -14.71 -4.30
C VAL A 309 -5.92 -15.03 -4.93
N GLU A 310 -5.54 -16.30 -5.01
CA GLU A 310 -4.29 -16.70 -5.67
C GLU A 310 -4.30 -16.36 -7.16
N ALA A 311 -5.43 -16.58 -7.84
CA ALA A 311 -5.60 -16.22 -9.25
C ALA A 311 -5.51 -14.70 -9.45
N ALA A 312 -6.14 -13.91 -8.57
CA ALA A 312 -6.05 -12.46 -8.61
C ALA A 312 -4.60 -11.96 -8.39
N ARG A 313 -3.87 -12.55 -7.46
CA ARG A 313 -2.45 -12.23 -7.23
C ARG A 313 -1.56 -12.57 -8.44
N LYS A 314 -1.84 -13.67 -9.14
CA LYS A 314 -1.13 -14.07 -10.38
C LYS A 314 -1.43 -13.14 -11.55
N ALA A 315 -2.51 -12.37 -11.52
CA ALA A 315 -2.87 -11.40 -12.55
C ALA A 315 -2.05 -10.08 -12.49
N GLY A 316 -0.86 -10.11 -11.90
CA GLY A 316 0.03 -8.95 -11.75
C GLY A 316 0.36 -8.20 -13.04
N GLY A 317 0.25 -8.85 -14.21
CA GLY A 317 0.37 -8.20 -15.51
C GLY A 317 -0.62 -7.04 -15.73
N TRP A 318 -1.80 -7.07 -15.08
CA TRP A 318 -2.75 -5.99 -15.15
C TRP A 318 -2.21 -4.67 -14.58
N SER A 319 -1.52 -4.73 -13.45
CA SER A 319 -0.92 -3.53 -12.83
C SER A 319 0.26 -2.98 -13.63
N GLN A 320 0.89 -3.81 -14.45
CA GLN A 320 2.02 -3.41 -15.31
C GLN A 320 1.57 -2.89 -16.69
N MET A 321 0.30 -3.07 -17.06
CA MET A 321 -0.24 -2.49 -18.30
C MET A 321 -0.25 -0.97 -18.24
N THR A 322 -0.06 -0.32 -19.39
CA THR A 322 -0.24 1.13 -19.48
C THR A 322 -1.67 1.53 -19.12
N ALA A 323 -1.85 2.75 -18.64
CA ALA A 323 -3.19 3.28 -18.35
C ALA A 323 -4.11 3.20 -19.59
N HIS A 324 -3.58 3.48 -20.78
CA HIS A 324 -4.30 3.36 -22.04
C HIS A 324 -4.74 1.91 -22.31
N GLY A 325 -3.86 0.94 -22.15
CA GLY A 325 -4.19 -0.48 -22.33
C GLY A 325 -5.27 -0.97 -21.37
N ARG A 326 -5.20 -0.56 -20.10
CA ARG A 326 -6.26 -0.86 -19.13
C ARG A 326 -7.59 -0.20 -19.51
N ALA A 327 -7.56 1.06 -19.94
CA ALA A 327 -8.73 1.79 -20.37
C ALA A 327 -9.43 1.10 -21.57
N GLN A 328 -8.67 0.63 -22.56
CA GLN A 328 -9.23 -0.12 -23.69
C GLN A 328 -9.98 -1.39 -23.25
N VAL A 329 -9.39 -2.19 -22.32
CA VAL A 329 -10.07 -3.38 -21.81
C VAL A 329 -11.37 -3.04 -21.09
N ILE A 330 -11.35 -1.99 -20.25
CA ILE A 330 -12.57 -1.52 -19.55
C ILE A 330 -13.61 -1.00 -20.54
N TYR A 331 -13.17 -0.31 -21.57
CA TYR A 331 -14.06 0.18 -22.63
C TYR A 331 -14.78 -0.97 -23.35
N TYR A 332 -14.07 -2.03 -23.74
CA TYR A 332 -14.69 -3.22 -24.33
C TYR A 332 -15.66 -3.91 -23.38
N ILE A 333 -15.36 -3.95 -22.07
CA ILE A 333 -16.31 -4.47 -21.08
C ILE A 333 -17.57 -3.61 -21.05
N ALA A 334 -17.44 -2.29 -21.06
CA ALA A 334 -18.56 -1.36 -21.06
C ALA A 334 -19.42 -1.47 -22.33
N GLU A 335 -18.79 -1.60 -23.51
CA GLU A 335 -19.50 -1.84 -24.77
C GLU A 335 -20.31 -3.15 -24.75
N ASN A 336 -19.68 -4.24 -24.30
CA ASN A 336 -20.37 -5.52 -24.17
C ASN A 336 -21.54 -5.45 -23.19
N LEU A 337 -21.35 -4.77 -22.06
CA LEU A 337 -22.43 -4.56 -21.09
C LEU A 337 -23.56 -3.74 -21.69
N SER A 338 -23.26 -2.66 -22.42
CA SER A 338 -24.24 -1.81 -23.10
C SER A 338 -25.00 -2.58 -24.19
N ALA A 339 -24.31 -3.37 -24.99
CA ALA A 339 -24.93 -4.22 -26.01
C ALA A 339 -25.89 -5.25 -25.43
N ARG A 340 -25.65 -5.71 -24.20
CA ARG A 340 -26.47 -6.68 -23.47
C ARG A 340 -27.37 -6.04 -22.41
N ALA A 341 -27.51 -4.73 -22.40
CA ALA A 341 -28.28 -4.00 -21.38
C ALA A 341 -29.68 -4.56 -21.18
N GLY A 342 -30.41 -4.86 -22.28
CA GLY A 342 -31.75 -5.44 -22.21
C GLY A 342 -31.80 -6.81 -21.52
N GLU A 343 -30.75 -7.64 -21.63
CA GLU A 343 -30.64 -8.91 -20.90
C GLU A 343 -30.47 -8.66 -19.39
N PHE A 344 -29.54 -7.79 -19.03
CA PHE A 344 -29.29 -7.46 -17.62
C PHE A 344 -30.50 -6.80 -16.96
N ILE A 345 -31.14 -5.86 -17.65
CA ILE A 345 -32.35 -5.19 -17.15
C ILE A 345 -33.42 -6.24 -16.82
N ARG A 346 -33.76 -7.13 -17.75
CA ARG A 346 -34.77 -8.17 -17.50
C ARG A 346 -34.41 -9.05 -16.31
N ARG A 347 -33.12 -9.40 -16.12
CA ARG A 347 -32.71 -10.20 -15.00
C ARG A 347 -32.81 -9.44 -13.67
N ILE A 348 -32.41 -8.18 -13.66
CA ILE A 348 -32.51 -7.30 -12.48
C ILE A 348 -33.98 -7.07 -12.10
N MET A 349 -34.84 -6.82 -13.06
CA MET A 349 -36.28 -6.68 -12.83
C MET A 349 -36.89 -7.95 -12.25
N SER A 350 -36.54 -9.11 -12.79
CA SER A 350 -36.97 -10.42 -12.27
C SER A 350 -36.52 -10.64 -10.84
N LEU A 351 -35.26 -10.31 -10.50
CA LEU A 351 -34.71 -10.45 -9.17
C LEU A 351 -35.30 -9.45 -8.17
N SER A 352 -35.50 -8.21 -8.59
CA SER A 352 -35.92 -7.11 -7.70
C SER A 352 -37.42 -6.96 -7.56
N GLY A 353 -38.20 -7.51 -8.49
CA GLY A 353 -39.65 -7.27 -8.61
C GLY A 353 -40.02 -5.82 -8.89
N LYS A 354 -39.07 -5.01 -9.40
CA LYS A 354 -39.27 -3.60 -9.77
C LYS A 354 -39.24 -3.47 -11.30
N ASP A 355 -40.07 -2.59 -11.85
CA ASP A 355 -40.09 -2.21 -13.26
C ASP A 355 -38.92 -1.30 -13.63
#